data_ced5ba4fbb97308819c58e4240f48843
#
_entry.id   ced5ba4fbb97308819c58e4240f48843
#
_cell.length_a   1.000
_cell.length_b   1.000
_cell.length_c   1.000
_cell.angle_alpha   90.00
_cell.angle_beta   90.00
_cell.angle_gamma   90.00
#
_symmetry.space_group_name_H-M   'P 1'
#
loop_
_entity.id
_entity.type
_entity.pdbx_description
1 polymer ?
#
loop_
_entity_poly.entity_id
_entity_poly.type
_entity_poly.pdbx_seq_one_letter_code
_entity_poly.pdbx_strand_id
1 'polypeptide(L)'
;DIEPLPSKASLLTSHPFIQFDEVINMLLVLNVTSDPKIQKGEISLFNSMDKSFVAKAEIATNSLTTIPLDTYNFKPTDLPVFYSPNIAGIPFGLGIAKSGRMLSLEHTHPPASLVLHGDRRGVQGKIKKSWIEKLVKV
;
A
#
# COMPACT_ATOMS: atom_id res chain seq x y z
N ASP A 1 9.17 -6.31 -26.56
CA ASP A 1 8.11 -5.29 -26.44
C ASP A 1 7.67 -5.16 -25.00
N ILE A 2 7.91 -4.00 -24.41
CA ILE A 2 7.40 -3.68 -23.09
C ILE A 2 5.95 -3.27 -23.26
N GLU A 3 5.02 -4.11 -22.86
CA GLU A 3 3.61 -3.72 -22.81
C GLU A 3 3.44 -2.50 -21.92
N PRO A 4 2.85 -1.41 -22.40
CA PRO A 4 2.58 -0.25 -21.56
C PRO A 4 1.69 -0.68 -20.40
N LEU A 5 2.01 -0.21 -19.19
CA LEU A 5 1.15 -0.41 -18.05
C LEU A 5 -0.26 0.12 -18.36
N PRO A 6 -1.31 -0.62 -18.01
CA PRO A 6 -2.67 -0.15 -18.27
C PRO A 6 -2.89 1.21 -17.61
N SER A 7 -3.56 2.10 -18.35
CA SER A 7 -3.82 3.49 -17.93
C SER A 7 -4.60 3.63 -16.61
N LYS A 8 -5.12 2.54 -16.08
CA LYS A 8 -5.86 2.46 -14.81
C LYS A 8 -5.25 1.37 -13.93
N ALA A 9 -3.99 1.53 -13.57
CA ALA A 9 -3.37 0.66 -12.59
C ALA A 9 -3.86 1.03 -11.18
N SER A 10 -4.03 0.02 -10.34
CA SER A 10 -4.43 0.19 -8.94
C SER A 10 -3.38 -0.39 -8.00
N LEU A 11 -3.29 0.16 -6.81
CA LEU A 11 -2.43 -0.34 -5.73
C LEU A 11 -3.28 -1.00 -4.65
N LEU A 12 -2.89 -2.18 -4.22
CA LEU A 12 -3.35 -2.81 -3.00
C LEU A 12 -2.14 -3.38 -2.28
N THR A 13 -1.90 -2.96 -1.06
CA THR A 13 -0.78 -3.43 -0.24
C THR A 13 -1.13 -3.44 1.23
N SER A 14 -0.36 -4.17 2.02
CA SER A 14 -0.47 -4.20 3.48
C SER A 14 0.87 -3.90 4.11
N HIS A 15 0.85 -3.35 5.31
CA HIS A 15 2.04 -3.03 6.07
C HIS A 15 1.88 -3.43 7.52
N PRO A 16 2.43 -4.58 7.96
CA PRO A 16 2.44 -4.94 9.37
C PRO A 16 3.32 -3.96 10.15
N PHE A 17 2.93 -3.65 11.39
CA PHE A 17 3.75 -2.82 12.26
C PHE A 17 5.02 -3.54 12.69
N ILE A 18 6.12 -2.80 12.69
CA ILE A 18 7.41 -3.24 13.24
C ILE A 18 7.56 -2.56 14.59
N GLN A 19 7.72 -3.33 15.66
CA GLN A 19 7.98 -2.83 17.02
C GLN A 19 7.17 -1.56 17.36
N PHE A 20 5.88 -1.68 17.37
CA PHE A 20 4.88 -0.60 17.37
C PHE A 20 5.21 0.60 18.25
N ASP A 21 5.69 0.37 19.49
CA ASP A 21 5.97 1.45 20.45
C ASP A 21 7.36 2.09 20.28
N GLU A 22 8.29 1.42 19.62
CA GLU A 22 9.70 1.83 19.53
C GLU A 22 10.11 2.32 18.14
N VAL A 23 9.29 2.04 17.14
CA VAL A 23 9.57 2.33 15.74
C VAL A 23 8.45 3.18 15.15
N ILE A 24 8.82 4.26 14.47
CA ILE A 24 7.91 5.04 13.65
C ILE A 24 7.69 4.27 12.35
N ASN A 25 6.47 3.86 12.09
CA ASN A 25 6.10 3.11 10.90
C ASN A 25 5.50 4.03 9.83
N MET A 26 5.98 3.91 8.58
CA MET A 26 5.49 4.65 7.44
C MET A 26 5.29 3.74 6.24
N LEU A 27 4.28 4.03 5.43
CA LEU A 27 4.20 3.53 4.06
C LEU A 27 4.78 4.59 3.11
N LEU A 28 5.70 4.17 2.26
CA LEU A 28 6.19 4.95 1.12
C LEU A 28 5.61 4.35 -0.15
N VAL A 29 5.12 5.18 -1.05
CA VAL A 29 4.68 4.73 -2.37
C VAL A 29 5.40 5.53 -3.44
N LEU A 30 6.27 4.87 -4.18
CA LEU A 30 6.96 5.46 -5.33
C LEU A 30 6.13 5.22 -6.58
N ASN A 31 5.69 6.30 -7.22
CA ASN A 31 5.06 6.23 -8.53
C ASN A 31 5.95 6.90 -9.57
N VAL A 32 6.17 6.21 -10.67
CA VAL A 32 6.88 6.73 -11.85
C VAL A 32 6.11 6.31 -13.09
N THR A 33 5.73 7.27 -13.91
CA THR A 33 5.02 7.04 -15.17
C THR A 33 5.76 7.71 -16.33
N SER A 34 5.48 7.25 -17.54
CA SER A 34 6.04 7.87 -18.77
C SER A 34 5.37 9.20 -19.14
N ASP A 35 4.17 9.47 -18.62
CA ASP A 35 3.50 10.75 -18.76
C ASP A 35 4.05 11.74 -17.75
N PRO A 36 4.68 12.86 -18.15
CA PRO A 36 5.25 13.83 -17.23
C PRO A 36 4.19 14.62 -16.45
N LYS A 37 2.93 14.56 -16.85
CA LYS A 37 1.85 15.26 -16.16
C LYS A 37 1.56 14.61 -14.81
N ILE A 38 1.64 15.40 -13.76
CA ILE A 38 1.30 14.96 -12.40
C ILE A 38 -0.22 14.86 -12.27
N GLN A 39 -0.69 13.66 -11.94
CA GLN A 39 -2.08 13.39 -11.62
C GLN A 39 -2.19 13.07 -10.13
N LYS A 40 -3.18 13.65 -9.47
CA LYS A 40 -3.50 13.42 -8.07
C LYS A 40 -4.65 12.44 -7.94
N GLY A 41 -4.61 11.66 -6.88
CA GLY A 41 -5.65 10.71 -6.52
C GLY A 41 -5.69 10.46 -5.03
N GLU A 42 -6.48 9.48 -4.62
CA GLU A 42 -6.64 9.10 -3.23
C GLU A 42 -6.16 7.68 -2.99
N ILE A 43 -5.57 7.47 -1.83
CA ILE A 43 -5.30 6.16 -1.27
C ILE A 43 -6.13 5.99 0.00
N SER A 44 -6.93 4.94 0.05
CA SER A 44 -7.76 4.61 1.21
C SER A 44 -7.02 3.68 2.14
N LEU A 45 -7.17 3.92 3.42
CA LEU A 45 -6.53 3.16 4.50
C LEU A 45 -7.59 2.41 5.28
N PHE A 46 -7.40 1.11 5.42
CA PHE A 46 -8.29 0.21 6.15
C PHE A 46 -7.52 -0.56 7.22
N ASN A 47 -8.23 -0.97 8.26
CA ASN A 47 -7.76 -2.00 9.17
C ASN A 47 -8.37 -3.34 8.76
N SER A 48 -7.53 -4.29 8.34
CA SER A 48 -8.03 -5.59 7.87
C SER A 48 -8.52 -6.50 8.98
N MET A 49 -8.14 -6.24 10.23
CA MET A 49 -8.53 -7.08 11.38
C MET A 49 -10.02 -6.96 11.70
N ASP A 50 -10.55 -5.74 11.67
CA ASP A 50 -11.98 -5.45 11.88
C ASP A 50 -12.71 -4.98 10.61
N LYS A 51 -11.99 -4.89 9.49
CA LYS A 51 -12.47 -4.41 8.18
C LYS A 51 -12.99 -2.97 8.19
N SER A 52 -12.51 -2.16 9.12
CA SER A 52 -12.90 -0.77 9.23
C SER A 52 -12.14 0.13 8.24
N PHE A 53 -12.82 1.14 7.74
CA PHE A 53 -12.18 2.26 7.05
C PHE A 53 -11.55 3.18 8.09
N VAL A 54 -10.30 3.59 7.86
CA VAL A 54 -9.55 4.43 8.80
C VAL A 54 -9.45 5.86 8.28
N ALA A 55 -8.94 6.06 7.08
CA ALA A 55 -8.70 7.39 6.52
C ALA A 55 -8.45 7.34 5.01
N LYS A 56 -8.37 8.52 4.41
CA LYS A 56 -7.83 8.73 3.06
C LYS A 56 -6.62 9.64 3.12
N ALA A 57 -5.66 9.40 2.22
CA ALA A 57 -4.53 10.28 1.97
C ALA A 57 -4.43 10.62 0.49
N GLU A 58 -3.76 11.71 0.16
CA GLU A 58 -3.47 12.06 -1.23
C GLU A 58 -2.28 11.25 -1.74
N ILE A 59 -2.37 10.77 -2.97
CA ILE A 59 -1.29 10.14 -3.72
C ILE A 59 -1.18 10.82 -5.08
N ALA A 60 0.03 10.88 -5.65
CA ALA A 60 0.23 11.48 -6.95
C ALA A 60 1.14 10.62 -7.84
N THR A 61 1.02 10.80 -9.16
CA THR A 61 1.96 10.25 -10.13
C THR A 61 3.31 10.98 -10.07
N ASN A 62 4.37 10.32 -10.52
CA ASN A 62 5.74 10.86 -10.57
C ASN A 62 6.20 11.47 -9.24
N SER A 63 5.89 10.78 -8.15
CA SER A 63 6.17 11.25 -6.80
C SER A 63 6.49 10.11 -5.84
N LEU A 64 7.05 10.48 -4.70
CA LEU A 64 7.14 9.62 -3.52
C LEU A 64 6.12 10.12 -2.50
N THR A 65 5.09 9.32 -2.26
CA THR A 65 4.10 9.60 -1.22
C THR A 65 4.52 8.94 0.09
N THR A 66 4.50 9.70 1.17
CA THR A 66 4.83 9.24 2.53
C THR A 66 3.58 9.25 3.38
N ILE A 67 3.23 8.11 3.98
CA ILE A 67 2.06 7.97 4.84
C ILE A 67 2.53 7.49 6.23
N PRO A 68 2.66 8.41 7.21
CA PRO A 68 3.00 8.06 8.58
C PRO A 68 1.84 7.32 9.25
N LEU A 69 2.06 6.10 9.70
CA LEU A 69 1.00 5.29 10.32
C LEU A 69 0.70 5.71 11.76
N ASP A 70 1.65 6.37 12.43
CA ASP A 70 1.48 6.84 13.80
C ASP A 70 0.42 7.95 13.96
N THR A 71 0.05 8.60 12.84
CA THR A 71 -0.99 9.64 12.85
C THR A 71 -2.41 9.07 12.91
N TYR A 72 -2.55 7.77 12.74
CA TYR A 72 -3.84 7.07 12.77
C TYR A 72 -3.97 6.24 14.05
N ASN A 73 -5.21 5.96 14.45
CA ASN A 73 -5.51 5.25 15.67
C ASN A 73 -5.44 3.72 15.48
N PHE A 74 -4.24 3.20 15.24
CA PHE A 74 -3.99 1.76 15.16
C PHE A 74 -3.53 1.18 16.49
N LYS A 75 -3.83 -0.11 16.68
CA LYS A 75 -3.32 -0.95 17.77
C LYS A 75 -2.13 -1.79 17.27
N PRO A 76 -1.27 -2.30 18.17
CA PRO A 76 -0.12 -3.12 17.78
C PRO A 76 -0.48 -4.37 16.95
N THR A 77 -1.67 -4.90 17.14
CA THR A 77 -2.17 -6.11 16.47
C THR A 77 -2.91 -5.82 15.16
N ASP A 78 -3.11 -4.55 14.83
CA ASP A 78 -3.80 -4.17 13.60
C ASP A 78 -2.95 -4.43 12.37
N LEU A 79 -3.59 -4.66 11.25
CA LEU A 79 -2.93 -4.80 9.96
C LEU A 79 -3.48 -3.74 9.00
N PRO A 80 -2.75 -2.64 8.80
CA PRO A 80 -3.10 -1.63 7.80
C PRO A 80 -3.09 -2.20 6.39
N VAL A 81 -4.13 -1.88 5.63
CA VAL A 81 -4.24 -2.17 4.20
C VAL A 81 -4.53 -0.89 3.44
N PHE A 82 -3.82 -0.70 2.35
CA PHE A 82 -3.87 0.51 1.52
C PHE A 82 -4.41 0.17 0.15
N TYR A 83 -5.37 0.95 -0.32
CA TYR A 83 -5.97 0.80 -1.63
C TYR A 83 -6.07 2.12 -2.37
N SER A 84 -5.48 2.17 -3.56
CA SER A 84 -5.66 3.26 -4.53
C SER A 84 -6.22 2.69 -5.83
N PRO A 85 -7.41 3.13 -6.27
CA PRO A 85 -8.07 2.56 -7.44
C PRO A 85 -7.43 2.98 -8.76
N ASN A 86 -6.80 4.15 -8.84
CA ASN A 86 -6.40 4.78 -10.09
C ASN A 86 -4.92 5.09 -10.20
N ILE A 87 -4.18 5.05 -9.10
CA ILE A 87 -2.73 5.30 -9.08
C ILE A 87 -2.05 4.10 -8.45
N ALA A 88 -1.23 3.41 -9.24
CA ALA A 88 -0.36 2.36 -8.76
C ALA A 88 0.97 2.94 -8.28
N GLY A 89 1.81 2.09 -7.74
CA GLY A 89 3.16 2.45 -7.34
C GLY A 89 3.88 1.26 -6.75
N ILE A 90 5.14 1.48 -6.40
CA ILE A 90 5.95 0.51 -5.68
C ILE A 90 5.86 0.86 -4.19
N PRO A 91 5.23 0.02 -3.37
CA PRO A 91 5.09 0.28 -1.95
C PRO A 91 6.31 -0.20 -1.17
N PHE A 92 6.74 0.60 -0.20
CA PHE A 92 7.80 0.26 0.76
C PHE A 92 7.31 0.51 2.18
N GLY A 93 7.60 -0.42 3.08
CA GLY A 93 7.47 -0.19 4.52
C GLY A 93 8.76 0.42 5.07
N LEU A 94 8.67 1.55 5.72
CA LEU A 94 9.77 2.22 6.40
C LEU A 94 9.55 2.19 7.90
N GLY A 95 10.52 1.67 8.65
CA GLY A 95 10.58 1.75 10.09
C GLY A 95 11.78 2.59 10.53
N ILE A 96 11.54 3.61 11.34
CA ILE A 96 12.59 4.43 11.95
C ILE A 96 12.51 4.27 13.46
N ALA A 97 13.57 3.72 14.07
CA ALA A 97 13.63 3.63 15.51
C ALA A 97 13.59 5.02 16.15
N LYS A 98 12.76 5.21 17.16
CA LYS A 98 12.67 6.49 17.91
C LYS A 98 13.99 6.90 18.53
N SER A 99 14.88 5.92 18.80
CA SER A 99 16.26 6.17 19.23
C SER A 99 17.14 6.80 18.13
N GLY A 100 16.71 6.81 16.87
CA GLY A 100 17.49 7.26 15.73
C GLY A 100 18.64 6.33 15.29
N ARG A 101 18.75 5.13 15.87
CA ARG A 101 19.87 4.20 15.63
C ARG A 101 19.58 3.09 14.63
N MET A 102 18.34 2.92 14.24
CA MET A 102 17.93 1.85 13.31
C MET A 102 16.97 2.38 12.26
N LEU A 103 17.18 1.95 11.02
CA LEU A 103 16.31 2.17 9.89
C LEU A 103 16.02 0.83 9.23
N SER A 104 14.75 0.51 9.00
CA SER A 104 14.31 -0.63 8.22
C SER A 104 13.53 -0.16 7.01
N LEU A 105 13.88 -0.67 5.83
CA LEU A 105 13.16 -0.42 4.59
C LEU A 105 12.86 -1.75 3.93
N GLU A 106 11.58 -2.06 3.77
CA GLU A 106 11.13 -3.30 3.15
C GLU A 106 10.15 -3.03 2.03
N HIS A 107 10.27 -3.79 0.95
CA HIS A 107 9.28 -3.81 -0.11
C HIS A 107 8.03 -4.53 0.39
N THR A 108 6.90 -3.82 0.47
CA THR A 108 5.64 -4.43 0.88
C THR A 108 5.01 -5.20 -0.28
N HIS A 109 4.29 -6.26 0.03
CA HIS A 109 3.66 -7.12 -0.96
C HIS A 109 2.14 -7.09 -0.83
N PRO A 110 1.41 -7.13 -1.95
CA PRO A 110 -0.04 -7.33 -1.90
C PRO A 110 -0.35 -8.74 -1.35
N PRO A 111 -1.54 -8.97 -0.78
CA PRO A 111 -1.94 -10.28 -0.26
C PRO A 111 -1.80 -11.43 -1.26
N ALA A 112 -1.80 -11.13 -2.54
CA ALA A 112 -1.71 -12.12 -3.63
C ALA A 112 -0.28 -12.38 -4.14
N SER A 113 0.76 -11.86 -3.49
CA SER A 113 2.15 -11.97 -3.98
C SER A 113 2.72 -13.39 -3.95
N LEU A 114 2.14 -14.29 -3.18
CA LEU A 114 2.64 -15.66 -2.98
C LEU A 114 2.23 -16.65 -4.08
N VAL A 115 1.57 -16.21 -5.14
CA VAL A 115 1.25 -17.09 -6.29
C VAL A 115 2.51 -17.33 -7.11
N LEU A 116 3.06 -18.55 -7.02
CA LEU A 116 4.36 -18.90 -7.61
C LEU A 116 4.25 -19.57 -8.99
N HIS A 117 3.12 -20.19 -9.32
CA HIS A 117 2.95 -21.00 -10.53
C HIS A 117 1.65 -20.71 -11.29
N GLY A 118 1.63 -21.05 -12.57
CA GLY A 118 0.45 -20.95 -13.42
C GLY A 118 0.15 -19.51 -13.88
N ASP A 119 -1.13 -19.21 -14.09
CA ASP A 119 -1.61 -17.87 -14.47
C ASP A 119 -1.55 -16.92 -13.26
N ARG A 120 -0.36 -16.43 -12.98
CA ARG A 120 -0.11 -15.52 -11.84
C ARG A 120 -0.93 -14.25 -11.92
N ARG A 121 -1.04 -13.65 -13.10
CA ARG A 121 -1.78 -12.38 -13.28
C ARG A 121 -3.26 -12.57 -13.06
N GLY A 122 -3.86 -13.62 -13.64
CA GLY A 122 -5.28 -13.91 -13.45
C GLY A 122 -5.63 -14.26 -12.00
N VAL A 123 -4.82 -15.08 -11.34
CA VAL A 123 -5.04 -15.46 -9.94
C VAL A 123 -4.85 -14.25 -9.01
N GLN A 124 -3.79 -13.47 -9.19
CA GLN A 124 -3.55 -12.24 -8.40
C GLN A 124 -4.68 -11.24 -8.59
N GLY A 125 -5.18 -11.09 -9.82
CA GLY A 125 -6.31 -10.20 -10.10
C GLY A 125 -7.59 -10.64 -9.37
N LYS A 126 -7.89 -11.93 -9.35
CA LYS A 126 -9.04 -12.48 -8.60
C LYS A 126 -8.93 -12.28 -7.10
N ILE A 127 -7.76 -12.56 -6.53
CA ILE A 127 -7.50 -12.38 -5.10
C ILE A 127 -7.60 -10.89 -4.74
N LYS A 128 -6.97 -10.02 -5.51
CA LYS A 128 -7.06 -8.57 -5.34
C LYS A 128 -8.50 -8.07 -5.38
N LYS A 129 -9.29 -8.52 -6.37
CA LYS A 129 -10.71 -8.18 -6.49
C LYS A 129 -11.49 -8.62 -5.25
N SER A 130 -11.27 -9.85 -4.79
CA SER A 130 -11.93 -10.38 -3.58
C SER A 130 -11.60 -9.56 -2.33
N TRP A 131 -10.36 -9.09 -2.17
CA TRP A 131 -9.97 -8.23 -1.07
C TRP A 131 -10.66 -6.87 -1.15
N ILE A 132 -10.64 -6.24 -2.32
CA ILE A 132 -11.28 -4.95 -2.56
C ILE A 132 -12.79 -5.04 -2.25
N GLU A 133 -13.45 -6.10 -2.72
CA GLU A 133 -14.88 -6.32 -2.44
C GLU A 133 -15.19 -6.47 -0.95
N LYS A 134 -14.29 -7.03 -0.18
CA LYS A 134 -14.46 -7.18 1.28
C LYS A 134 -14.24 -5.88 2.04
N LEU A 135 -13.34 -5.01 1.56
CA LEU A 135 -12.94 -3.78 2.24
C LEU A 135 -13.78 -2.57 1.82
N VAL A 136 -14.19 -2.50 0.55
CA VAL A 136 -14.86 -1.33 -0.03
C VAL A 136 -16.39 -1.44 0.00
N LYS A 137 -16.94 -2.59 0.31
CA LYS A 137 -18.39 -2.79 0.51
C LYS A 137 -18.93 -2.26 1.85
N VAL A 138 -18.20 -1.38 2.43
CA VAL A 138 -18.68 -0.71 3.67
C VAL A 138 -19.31 0.62 3.31
#